data_cf89b24451fee4d278ed4d2cc89721c1
#
_entry.id   cf89b24451fee4d278ed4d2cc89721c1
#
_cell.length_a   1.000
_cell.length_b   1.000
_cell.length_c   1.000
_cell.angle_alpha   90.00
_cell.angle_beta   90.00
_cell.angle_gamma   90.00
#
_symmetry.space_group_name_H-M   'P 1'
#
loop_
_entity.id
_entity.type
_entity.pdbx_description
1 polymer ?
#
loop_
_entity_poly.entity_id
_entity_poly.type
_entity_poly.pdbx_seq_one_letter_code
_entity_poly.pdbx_strand_id
1 'polypeptide(L)'
;VPTASLSRDEVLARIQNVFRDNGFDGASLTEISNVTGLGKGSLYHYFPGGKDDMAVAVLERLAVSMRERMLEPLRGVGTPQARLRAMLRVIDAFYDGGRNACVLGSLAVGASRTRFQGHLKNAVAEWIDALRKLAIEAGVKPSEARRRAEDVVVRIEGALIVSAALADGAPFKRALRAIERELLSL
;
A
#
# COMPACT_ATOMS: atom_id res chain seq x y z
N VAL A 1 -7.23 -1.16 36.26
CA VAL A 1 -7.56 -0.12 35.28
C VAL A 1 -8.12 -0.83 34.05
N PRO A 2 -9.37 -0.56 33.59
CA PRO A 2 -9.86 -1.18 32.37
C PRO A 2 -8.96 -0.72 31.22
N THR A 3 -8.26 -1.66 30.62
CA THR A 3 -7.54 -1.41 29.34
C THR A 3 -8.62 -1.05 28.32
N ALA A 4 -8.56 0.18 27.80
CA ALA A 4 -9.49 0.60 26.75
C ALA A 4 -9.48 -0.44 25.64
N SER A 5 -10.66 -0.98 25.31
CA SER A 5 -10.78 -1.95 24.24
C SER A 5 -10.34 -1.29 22.93
N LEU A 6 -9.40 -1.92 22.20
CA LEU A 6 -8.97 -1.43 20.89
C LEU A 6 -10.19 -1.33 19.94
N SER A 7 -10.27 -0.27 19.21
CA SER A 7 -11.21 -0.16 18.09
C SER A 7 -10.87 -1.19 17.02
N ARG A 8 -11.86 -1.54 16.18
CA ARG A 8 -11.64 -2.47 15.07
C ARG A 8 -10.55 -1.96 14.11
N ASP A 9 -10.46 -0.65 13.91
CA ASP A 9 -9.43 -0.05 13.05
C ASP A 9 -8.02 -0.19 13.64
N GLU A 10 -7.86 -0.02 14.96
CA GLU A 10 -6.59 -0.25 15.64
C GLU A 10 -6.17 -1.73 15.59
N VAL A 11 -7.12 -2.66 15.75
CA VAL A 11 -6.86 -4.08 15.58
C VAL A 11 -6.35 -4.38 14.17
N LEU A 12 -7.05 -3.88 13.15
CA LEU A 12 -6.65 -4.06 11.74
C LEU A 12 -5.29 -3.41 11.43
N ALA A 13 -4.99 -2.24 12.02
CA ALA A 13 -3.70 -1.60 11.85
C ALA A 13 -2.54 -2.45 12.40
N ARG A 14 -2.74 -3.09 13.56
CA ARG A 14 -1.76 -4.01 14.16
C ARG A 14 -1.59 -5.29 13.33
N ILE A 15 -2.68 -5.90 12.86
CA ILE A 15 -2.65 -7.06 11.97
C ILE A 15 -1.95 -6.71 10.65
N GLN A 16 -2.21 -5.53 10.10
CA GLN A 16 -1.55 -5.03 8.90
C GLN A 16 -0.02 -5.00 9.05
N ASN A 17 0.48 -4.57 10.21
CA ASN A 17 1.92 -4.57 10.47
C ASN A 17 2.50 -5.98 10.46
N VAL A 18 1.82 -6.95 11.09
CA VAL A 18 2.26 -8.36 11.07
C VAL A 18 2.33 -8.89 9.63
N PHE A 19 1.31 -8.63 8.80
CA PHE A 19 1.33 -9.05 7.40
C PHE A 19 2.38 -8.31 6.56
N ARG A 20 2.66 -7.05 6.87
CA ARG A 20 3.72 -6.29 6.21
C ARG A 20 5.09 -6.89 6.47
N ASP A 21 5.35 -7.28 7.71
CA ASP A 21 6.67 -7.69 8.16
C ASP A 21 6.95 -9.18 7.86
N ASN A 22 5.91 -10.03 7.91
CA ASN A 22 6.04 -11.49 7.78
C ASN A 22 5.38 -12.08 6.52
N GLY A 23 4.66 -11.29 5.73
CA GLY A 23 3.77 -11.79 4.70
C GLY A 23 2.59 -12.57 5.28
N PHE A 24 1.74 -13.14 4.40
CA PHE A 24 0.61 -13.95 4.87
C PHE A 24 1.06 -15.28 5.46
N ASP A 25 1.95 -15.98 4.77
CA ASP A 25 2.34 -17.34 5.17
C ASP A 25 3.16 -17.35 6.46
N GLY A 26 4.03 -16.34 6.67
CA GLY A 26 4.85 -16.19 7.86
C GLY A 26 4.11 -15.67 9.10
N ALA A 27 3.01 -14.93 8.92
CA ALA A 27 2.22 -14.40 10.02
C ALA A 27 1.49 -15.50 10.80
N SER A 28 1.70 -15.57 12.12
CA SER A 28 1.04 -16.54 12.99
C SER A 28 -0.13 -15.94 13.79
N LEU A 29 -1.15 -16.76 14.10
CA LEU A 29 -2.25 -16.33 14.98
C LEU A 29 -1.76 -15.98 16.38
N THR A 30 -0.68 -16.60 16.85
CA THR A 30 -0.08 -16.30 18.16
C THR A 30 0.52 -14.90 18.16
N GLU A 31 1.25 -14.54 17.10
CA GLU A 31 1.82 -13.19 16.95
C GLU A 31 0.72 -12.13 16.82
N ILE A 32 -0.30 -12.39 16.00
CA ILE A 32 -1.46 -11.50 15.86
C ILE A 32 -2.16 -11.32 17.23
N SER A 33 -2.36 -12.40 18.00
CA SER A 33 -2.90 -12.34 19.36
C SER A 33 -2.06 -11.45 20.27
N ASN A 34 -0.75 -11.61 20.23
CA ASN A 34 0.19 -10.82 21.06
C ASN A 34 0.14 -9.34 20.73
N VAL A 35 0.22 -8.96 19.44
CA VAL A 35 0.25 -7.54 19.05
C VAL A 35 -1.12 -6.86 19.21
N THR A 36 -2.21 -7.58 19.07
CA THR A 36 -3.56 -7.03 19.23
C THR A 36 -4.03 -7.03 20.70
N GLY A 37 -3.43 -7.86 21.55
CA GLY A 37 -3.91 -8.11 22.91
C GLY A 37 -5.22 -8.92 22.96
N LEU A 38 -5.70 -9.43 21.82
CA LEU A 38 -6.92 -10.22 21.73
C LEU A 38 -6.61 -11.71 21.87
N GLY A 39 -7.33 -12.40 22.75
CA GLY A 39 -7.26 -13.85 22.81
C GLY A 39 -7.76 -14.51 21.52
N LYS A 40 -7.34 -15.77 21.26
CA LYS A 40 -7.73 -16.51 20.04
C LYS A 40 -9.25 -16.57 19.85
N GLY A 41 -10.02 -16.76 20.92
CA GLY A 41 -11.50 -16.76 20.85
C GLY A 41 -12.06 -15.42 20.36
N SER A 42 -11.51 -14.30 20.85
CA SER A 42 -11.90 -12.96 20.39
C SER A 42 -11.53 -12.73 18.93
N LEU A 43 -10.33 -13.18 18.50
CA LEU A 43 -9.93 -13.09 17.09
C LEU A 43 -10.88 -13.84 16.17
N TYR A 44 -11.29 -15.07 16.52
CA TYR A 44 -12.29 -15.83 15.75
C TYR A 44 -13.70 -15.24 15.81
N HIS A 45 -14.03 -14.51 16.89
CA HIS A 45 -15.29 -13.74 16.93
C HIS A 45 -15.30 -12.60 15.93
N TYR A 46 -14.18 -11.85 15.81
CA TYR A 46 -14.04 -10.75 14.82
C TYR A 46 -13.82 -11.23 13.40
N PHE A 47 -13.15 -12.38 13.23
CA PHE A 47 -12.71 -12.94 11.95
C PHE A 47 -12.99 -14.45 11.92
N PRO A 48 -14.24 -14.86 11.63
CA PRO A 48 -14.65 -16.27 11.69
C PRO A 48 -13.83 -17.20 10.77
N GLY A 49 -13.43 -16.71 9.58
CA GLY A 49 -12.52 -17.41 8.66
C GLY A 49 -11.04 -17.31 9.05
N GLY A 50 -10.74 -16.80 10.25
CA GLY A 50 -9.39 -16.76 10.79
C GLY A 50 -8.48 -15.80 10.03
N LYS A 51 -7.25 -16.25 9.73
CA LYS A 51 -6.21 -15.43 9.11
C LYS A 51 -6.60 -14.94 7.70
N ASP A 52 -7.42 -15.69 6.97
CA ASP A 52 -7.92 -15.30 5.65
C ASP A 52 -8.84 -14.08 5.74
N ASP A 53 -9.82 -14.09 6.66
CA ASP A 53 -10.71 -12.95 6.89
C ASP A 53 -9.93 -11.72 7.38
N MET A 54 -8.91 -11.92 8.20
CA MET A 54 -8.02 -10.84 8.64
C MET A 54 -7.30 -10.20 7.46
N ALA A 55 -6.77 -11.00 6.54
CA ALA A 55 -6.07 -10.50 5.36
C ALA A 55 -7.01 -9.75 4.42
N VAL A 56 -8.21 -10.27 4.18
CA VAL A 56 -9.25 -9.58 3.39
C VAL A 56 -9.60 -8.23 4.02
N ALA A 57 -9.88 -8.21 5.33
CA ALA A 57 -10.22 -6.98 6.05
C ALA A 57 -9.07 -5.94 6.02
N VAL A 58 -7.81 -6.39 6.11
CA VAL A 58 -6.64 -5.51 5.94
C VAL A 58 -6.56 -4.96 4.53
N LEU A 59 -6.78 -5.78 3.49
CA LEU A 59 -6.75 -5.34 2.10
C LEU A 59 -7.88 -4.34 1.79
N GLU A 60 -9.08 -4.55 2.32
CA GLU A 60 -10.20 -3.62 2.20
C GLU A 60 -9.89 -2.28 2.87
N ARG A 61 -9.36 -2.31 4.09
CA ARG A 61 -8.91 -1.11 4.82
C ARG A 61 -7.82 -0.35 4.05
N LEU A 62 -6.85 -1.08 3.50
CA LEU A 62 -5.80 -0.48 2.65
C LEU A 62 -6.38 0.17 1.40
N ALA A 63 -7.32 -0.48 0.72
CA ALA A 63 -7.96 0.08 -0.47
C ALA A 63 -8.70 1.39 -0.17
N VAL A 64 -9.38 1.49 0.97
CA VAL A 64 -10.00 2.74 1.43
C VAL A 64 -8.93 3.80 1.70
N SER A 65 -7.92 3.46 2.51
CA SER A 65 -6.82 4.39 2.85
C SER A 65 -6.05 4.88 1.62
N MET A 66 -5.81 4.00 0.64
CA MET A 66 -5.18 4.39 -0.64
C MET A 66 -6.04 5.42 -1.38
N ARG A 67 -7.34 5.16 -1.56
CA ARG A 67 -8.24 6.09 -2.24
C ARG A 67 -8.26 7.46 -1.57
N GLU A 68 -8.48 7.49 -0.27
CA GLU A 68 -8.68 8.74 0.48
C GLU A 68 -7.40 9.54 0.66
N ARG A 69 -6.25 8.88 0.82
CA ARG A 69 -5.00 9.56 1.16
C ARG A 69 -4.04 9.70 -0.01
N MET A 70 -3.87 8.64 -0.82
CA MET A 70 -2.90 8.63 -1.92
C MET A 70 -3.51 9.09 -3.25
N LEU A 71 -4.73 8.64 -3.57
CA LEU A 71 -5.32 8.92 -4.89
C LEU A 71 -6.14 10.22 -4.90
N GLU A 72 -6.71 10.63 -3.77
CA GLU A 72 -7.48 11.88 -3.70
C GLU A 72 -6.66 13.13 -4.11
N PRO A 73 -5.39 13.28 -3.72
CA PRO A 73 -4.56 14.38 -4.22
C PRO A 73 -4.46 14.45 -5.75
N LEU A 74 -4.54 13.32 -6.46
CA LEU A 74 -4.49 13.29 -7.93
C LEU A 74 -5.77 13.84 -8.58
N ARG A 75 -6.89 13.87 -7.85
CA ARG A 75 -8.20 14.38 -8.29
C ARG A 75 -8.46 15.81 -7.83
N GLY A 76 -7.60 16.34 -6.97
CA GLY A 76 -7.75 17.65 -6.35
C GLY A 76 -7.58 18.83 -7.31
N VAL A 77 -7.54 20.04 -6.73
CA VAL A 77 -7.37 21.30 -7.46
C VAL A 77 -5.89 21.54 -7.75
N GLY A 78 -5.58 22.16 -8.89
CA GLY A 78 -4.22 22.56 -9.25
C GLY A 78 -3.70 21.85 -10.49
N THR A 79 -2.47 22.19 -10.87
CA THR A 79 -1.83 21.58 -12.04
C THR A 79 -1.55 20.09 -11.82
N PRO A 80 -1.49 19.26 -12.87
CA PRO A 80 -1.11 17.86 -12.76
C PRO A 80 0.20 17.65 -11.99
N GLN A 81 1.19 18.53 -12.19
CA GLN A 81 2.47 18.49 -11.48
C GLN A 81 2.31 18.73 -9.98
N ALA A 82 1.48 19.71 -9.58
CA ALA A 82 1.25 20.01 -8.16
C ALA A 82 0.53 18.83 -7.47
N ARG A 83 -0.45 18.22 -8.14
CA ARG A 83 -1.20 17.06 -7.67
C ARG A 83 -0.31 15.82 -7.54
N LEU A 84 0.56 15.58 -8.52
CA LEU A 84 1.55 14.50 -8.45
C LEU A 84 2.47 14.69 -7.24
N ARG A 85 3.02 15.89 -7.04
CA ARG A 85 3.86 16.20 -5.87
C ARG A 85 3.13 15.97 -4.56
N ALA A 86 1.85 16.33 -4.48
CA ALA A 86 1.05 16.11 -3.28
C ALA A 86 0.92 14.61 -2.99
N MET A 87 0.60 13.79 -3.98
CA MET A 87 0.55 12.33 -3.85
C MET A 87 1.90 11.76 -3.42
N LEU A 88 3.01 12.16 -4.05
CA LEU A 88 4.35 11.65 -3.73
C LEU A 88 4.77 11.98 -2.29
N ARG A 89 4.39 13.14 -1.75
CA ARG A 89 4.59 13.46 -0.31
C ARG A 89 3.81 12.53 0.60
N VAL A 90 2.56 12.20 0.25
CA VAL A 90 1.76 11.24 1.02
C VAL A 90 2.40 9.85 0.98
N ILE A 91 2.88 9.42 -0.17
CA ILE A 91 3.58 8.14 -0.35
C ILE A 91 4.87 8.12 0.49
N ASP A 92 5.66 9.18 0.48
CA ASP A 92 6.88 9.28 1.28
C ASP A 92 6.59 9.12 2.78
N ALA A 93 5.56 9.82 3.27
CA ALA A 93 5.12 9.72 4.65
C ALA A 93 4.55 8.34 5.00
N PHE A 94 3.73 7.75 4.11
CA PHE A 94 3.11 6.44 4.33
C PHE A 94 4.14 5.31 4.46
N TYR A 95 5.19 5.35 3.64
CA TYR A 95 6.28 4.36 3.66
C TYR A 95 7.44 4.78 4.58
N ASP A 96 7.26 5.83 5.38
CA ASP A 96 8.27 6.33 6.33
C ASP A 96 9.64 6.54 5.65
N GLY A 97 9.63 7.26 4.53
CA GLY A 97 10.85 7.51 3.75
C GLY A 97 11.50 6.26 3.15
N GLY A 98 10.73 5.18 2.96
CA GLY A 98 11.19 3.91 2.40
C GLY A 98 11.61 2.86 3.44
N ARG A 99 11.32 3.10 4.73
CA ARG A 99 11.60 2.14 5.82
C ARG A 99 10.51 1.08 5.97
N ASN A 100 9.29 1.38 5.57
CA ASN A 100 8.18 0.44 5.65
C ASN A 100 7.98 -0.29 4.32
N ALA A 101 7.84 -1.61 4.37
CA ALA A 101 7.48 -2.41 3.20
C ALA A 101 6.03 -2.16 2.75
N CYS A 102 5.73 -2.48 1.49
CA CYS A 102 4.37 -2.46 0.98
C CYS A 102 3.61 -3.73 1.37
N VAL A 103 2.47 -3.59 2.05
CA VAL A 103 1.63 -4.74 2.42
C VAL A 103 1.07 -5.45 1.18
N LEU A 104 0.71 -4.70 0.12
CA LEU A 104 0.28 -5.32 -1.14
C LEU A 104 1.40 -6.17 -1.73
N GLY A 105 2.64 -5.67 -1.74
CA GLY A 105 3.82 -6.40 -2.17
C GLY A 105 4.06 -7.65 -1.31
N SER A 106 3.99 -7.53 0.03
CA SER A 106 4.16 -8.66 0.95
C SER A 106 3.11 -9.75 0.75
N LEU A 107 1.86 -9.40 0.42
CA LEU A 107 0.78 -10.35 0.16
C LEU A 107 0.76 -10.86 -1.28
N ALA A 108 1.45 -10.20 -2.21
CA ALA A 108 1.53 -10.61 -3.62
C ALA A 108 2.57 -11.71 -3.87
N VAL A 109 3.39 -12.04 -2.89
CA VAL A 109 4.41 -13.11 -2.97
C VAL A 109 4.00 -14.32 -2.14
N GLY A 110 4.60 -15.48 -2.41
CA GLY A 110 4.32 -16.70 -1.68
C GLY A 110 3.15 -17.51 -2.24
N ALA A 111 2.83 -18.63 -1.58
CA ALA A 111 1.81 -19.59 -2.02
C ALA A 111 0.38 -19.02 -1.90
N SER A 112 0.16 -18.09 -0.98
CA SER A 112 -1.15 -17.47 -0.72
C SER A 112 -1.57 -16.42 -1.74
N ARG A 113 -0.67 -15.98 -2.65
CA ARG A 113 -0.93 -14.89 -3.62
C ARG A 113 -2.21 -15.06 -4.43
N THR A 114 -2.52 -16.28 -4.85
CA THR A 114 -3.72 -16.58 -5.66
C THR A 114 -5.00 -16.38 -4.87
N ARG A 115 -4.96 -16.54 -3.55
CA ARG A 115 -6.08 -16.39 -2.62
C ARG A 115 -6.59 -14.95 -2.57
N PHE A 116 -5.69 -13.97 -2.68
CA PHE A 116 -5.99 -12.54 -2.59
C PHE A 116 -5.87 -11.81 -3.93
N GLN A 117 -5.68 -12.55 -5.03
CA GLN A 117 -5.39 -11.97 -6.35
C GLN A 117 -6.41 -10.92 -6.79
N GLY A 118 -7.69 -11.12 -6.51
CA GLY A 118 -8.75 -10.16 -6.86
C GLY A 118 -8.56 -8.81 -6.17
N HIS A 119 -8.32 -8.81 -4.87
CA HIS A 119 -8.09 -7.58 -4.08
C HIS A 119 -6.80 -6.88 -4.51
N LEU A 120 -5.71 -7.63 -4.67
CA LEU A 120 -4.41 -7.10 -5.10
C LEU A 120 -4.51 -6.47 -6.49
N LYS A 121 -5.11 -7.18 -7.45
CA LYS A 121 -5.33 -6.68 -8.81
C LYS A 121 -6.13 -5.38 -8.82
N ASN A 122 -7.23 -5.32 -8.06
CA ASN A 122 -8.08 -4.14 -8.01
C ASN A 122 -7.34 -2.93 -7.43
N ALA A 123 -6.61 -3.11 -6.32
CA ALA A 123 -5.85 -2.03 -5.70
C ALA A 123 -4.77 -1.49 -6.63
N VAL A 124 -3.97 -2.35 -7.26
CA VAL A 124 -2.91 -1.95 -8.20
C VAL A 124 -3.50 -1.32 -9.46
N ALA A 125 -4.58 -1.88 -10.01
CA ALA A 125 -5.24 -1.33 -11.20
C ALA A 125 -5.83 0.07 -10.94
N GLU A 126 -6.43 0.29 -9.77
CA GLU A 126 -6.94 1.62 -9.38
C GLU A 126 -5.83 2.66 -9.29
N TRP A 127 -4.68 2.28 -8.72
CA TRP A 127 -3.50 3.14 -8.64
C TRP A 127 -2.96 3.51 -10.01
N ILE A 128 -2.74 2.52 -10.87
CA ILE A 128 -2.29 2.71 -12.25
C ILE A 128 -3.27 3.62 -13.03
N ASP A 129 -4.59 3.38 -12.91
CA ASP A 129 -5.58 4.18 -13.63
C ASP A 129 -5.62 5.64 -13.18
N ALA A 130 -5.47 5.91 -11.90
CA ALA A 130 -5.40 7.27 -11.38
C ALA A 130 -4.17 8.04 -11.94
N LEU A 131 -3.00 7.40 -11.93
CA LEU A 131 -1.76 7.96 -12.50
C LEU A 131 -1.86 8.16 -14.03
N ARG A 132 -2.43 7.19 -14.74
CA ARG A 132 -2.67 7.26 -16.18
C ARG A 132 -3.56 8.45 -16.54
N LYS A 133 -4.66 8.65 -15.80
CA LYS A 133 -5.57 9.80 -16.03
C LYS A 133 -4.85 11.12 -15.83
N LEU A 134 -4.04 11.24 -14.77
CA LEU A 134 -3.24 12.44 -14.53
C LEU A 134 -2.23 12.70 -15.65
N ALA A 135 -1.56 11.66 -16.14
CA ALA A 135 -0.60 11.78 -17.24
C ALA A 135 -1.27 12.23 -18.55
N ILE A 136 -2.43 11.69 -18.88
CA ILE A 136 -3.22 12.13 -20.06
C ILE A 136 -3.63 13.59 -19.91
N GLU A 137 -4.11 14.00 -18.75
CA GLU A 137 -4.48 15.38 -18.47
C GLU A 137 -3.28 16.34 -18.64
N ALA A 138 -2.07 15.87 -18.31
CA ALA A 138 -0.83 16.62 -18.51
C ALA A 138 -0.34 16.65 -19.96
N GLY A 139 -1.03 15.98 -20.90
CA GLY A 139 -0.68 15.96 -22.34
C GLY A 139 0.11 14.73 -22.79
N VAL A 140 0.38 13.77 -21.91
CA VAL A 140 1.04 12.50 -22.30
C VAL A 140 0.09 11.69 -23.19
N LYS A 141 0.62 11.14 -24.29
CA LYS A 141 -0.17 10.33 -25.23
C LYS A 141 -0.81 9.13 -24.52
N PRO A 142 -2.09 8.81 -24.76
CA PRO A 142 -2.78 7.69 -24.09
C PRO A 142 -2.06 6.35 -24.20
N SER A 143 -1.39 6.08 -25.32
CA SER A 143 -0.58 4.87 -25.54
C SER A 143 0.62 4.75 -24.60
N GLU A 144 1.17 5.87 -24.15
CA GLU A 144 2.32 5.92 -23.23
C GLU A 144 1.88 6.07 -21.77
N ALA A 145 0.79 6.78 -21.53
CA ALA A 145 0.33 7.12 -20.17
C ALA A 145 0.14 5.89 -19.29
N ARG A 146 -0.41 4.80 -19.85
CA ARG A 146 -0.57 3.54 -19.12
C ARG A 146 0.78 2.94 -18.73
N ARG A 147 1.69 2.79 -19.69
CA ARG A 147 3.02 2.23 -19.44
C ARG A 147 3.77 3.05 -18.37
N ARG A 148 3.76 4.38 -18.50
CA ARG A 148 4.40 5.26 -17.51
C ARG A 148 3.78 5.13 -16.12
N ALA A 149 2.46 4.98 -16.03
CA ALA A 149 1.78 4.75 -14.77
C ALA A 149 2.16 3.40 -14.14
N GLU A 150 2.27 2.34 -14.95
CA GLU A 150 2.77 1.02 -14.52
C GLU A 150 4.22 1.13 -14.03
N ASP A 151 5.08 1.83 -14.77
CA ASP A 151 6.49 2.08 -14.40
C ASP A 151 6.62 2.80 -13.04
N VAL A 152 5.70 3.71 -12.71
CA VAL A 152 5.65 4.36 -11.40
C VAL A 152 5.46 3.34 -10.28
N VAL A 153 4.47 2.46 -10.41
CA VAL A 153 4.18 1.43 -9.39
C VAL A 153 5.36 0.47 -9.24
N VAL A 154 5.88 -0.03 -10.36
CA VAL A 154 7.07 -0.90 -10.38
C VAL A 154 8.26 -0.23 -9.70
N ARG A 155 8.49 1.06 -9.97
CA ARG A 155 9.61 1.82 -9.40
C ARG A 155 9.45 2.03 -7.89
N ILE A 156 8.24 2.31 -7.39
CA ILE A 156 7.96 2.45 -5.96
C ILE A 156 8.20 1.11 -5.26
N GLU A 157 7.59 0.03 -5.74
CA GLU A 157 7.72 -1.31 -5.13
C GLU A 157 9.18 -1.79 -5.15
N GLY A 158 9.86 -1.67 -6.28
CA GLY A 158 11.27 -2.04 -6.38
C GLY A 158 12.17 -1.20 -5.47
N ALA A 159 11.91 0.09 -5.35
CA ALA A 159 12.69 0.97 -4.48
C ALA A 159 12.47 0.67 -3.00
N LEU A 160 11.26 0.27 -2.58
CA LEU A 160 10.99 -0.19 -1.21
C LEU A 160 11.79 -1.45 -0.87
N ILE A 161 11.82 -2.43 -1.79
CA ILE A 161 12.60 -3.67 -1.61
C ILE A 161 14.10 -3.34 -1.48
N VAL A 162 14.63 -2.50 -2.38
CA VAL A 162 16.05 -2.11 -2.36
C VAL A 162 16.39 -1.32 -1.10
N SER A 163 15.51 -0.40 -0.68
CA SER A 163 15.71 0.39 0.54
C SER A 163 15.74 -0.50 1.79
N ALA A 164 14.83 -1.49 1.87
CA ALA A 164 14.82 -2.45 2.96
C ALA A 164 16.09 -3.30 2.99
N ALA A 165 16.55 -3.82 1.84
CA ALA A 165 17.74 -4.64 1.73
C ALA A 165 19.03 -3.87 2.11
N LEU A 166 19.09 -2.57 1.85
CA LEU A 166 20.22 -1.71 2.17
C LEU A 166 20.11 -1.04 3.55
N ALA A 167 18.99 -1.20 4.25
CA ALA A 167 18.62 -0.43 5.45
C ALA A 167 18.79 1.09 5.25
N ASP A 168 18.52 1.58 4.03
CA ASP A 168 18.69 2.96 3.61
C ASP A 168 17.52 3.44 2.76
N GLY A 169 16.82 4.50 3.17
CA GLY A 169 15.70 5.09 2.43
C GLY A 169 16.11 5.91 1.19
N ALA A 170 17.40 6.11 0.93
CA ALA A 170 17.86 6.92 -0.20
C ALA A 170 17.44 6.37 -1.57
N PRO A 171 17.42 5.06 -1.86
CA PRO A 171 16.86 4.53 -3.11
C PRO A 171 15.40 4.93 -3.32
N PHE A 172 14.56 4.82 -2.29
CA PHE A 172 13.15 5.19 -2.37
C PHE A 172 12.97 6.69 -2.65
N LYS A 173 13.68 7.55 -1.93
CA LYS A 173 13.66 9.00 -2.17
C LYS A 173 14.14 9.39 -3.57
N ARG A 174 15.14 8.69 -4.11
CA ARG A 174 15.57 8.89 -5.51
C ARG A 174 14.49 8.47 -6.50
N ALA A 175 13.79 7.36 -6.24
CA ALA A 175 12.68 6.88 -7.06
C ALA A 175 11.54 7.91 -7.11
N LEU A 176 11.12 8.47 -5.98
CA LEU A 176 10.07 9.50 -5.94
C LEU A 176 10.46 10.75 -6.74
N ARG A 177 11.71 11.23 -6.62
CA ARG A 177 12.21 12.36 -7.41
C ARG A 177 12.27 12.06 -8.92
N ALA A 178 12.59 10.83 -9.31
CA ALA A 178 12.58 10.43 -10.71
C ALA A 178 11.14 10.37 -11.26
N ILE A 179 10.19 9.83 -10.51
CA ILE A 179 8.77 9.79 -10.86
C ILE A 179 8.24 11.21 -11.10
N GLU A 180 8.58 12.17 -10.23
CA GLU A 180 8.16 13.57 -10.36
C GLU A 180 8.60 14.19 -11.70
N ARG A 181 9.80 13.85 -12.18
CA ARG A 181 10.33 14.38 -13.44
C ARG A 181 9.79 13.67 -14.67
N GLU A 182 9.52 12.37 -14.58
CA GLU A 182 9.37 11.51 -15.76
C GLU A 182 7.93 11.17 -16.11
N LEU A 183 7.03 11.03 -15.12
CA LEU A 183 5.65 10.61 -15.38
C LEU A 183 4.93 11.57 -16.33
N LEU A 184 5.09 12.87 -16.14
CA LEU A 184 4.37 13.93 -16.85
C LEU A 184 5.24 14.65 -17.91
N SER A 185 6.45 14.17 -18.20
CA SER A 185 7.29 14.74 -19.27
C SER A 185 6.67 14.49 -20.63
N LEU A 186 6.67 15.50 -21.52
CA LEU A 186 6.18 15.43 -22.90
C LEU A 186 7.29 14.97 -23.84
#